data_9f30f78c64ea471a51b57116ad653ac7
#
_entry.id   9f30f78c64ea471a51b57116ad653ac7
#
_cell.length_a   1.000
_cell.length_b   1.000
_cell.length_c   1.000
_cell.angle_alpha   90.00
_cell.angle_beta   90.00
_cell.angle_gamma   90.00
#
_symmetry.space_group_name_H-M   'P 1'
#
loop_
_entity.id
_entity.type
_entity.pdbx_description
1 polymer ?
#
loop_
_entity_poly.entity_id
_entity_poly.type
_entity_poly.pdbx_seq_one_letter_code
_entity_poly.pdbx_strand_id
1 'polypeptide(L)'
;MRHIRRKITLAVLGTMLIVFLTLLTTVNVLIPEYLTAEARKAILLEDERKSPVPFDKAKDEEEDDDEEEDEEHFLTPSVRYLEIEGELFEPEHLSKAEYQLRDYCRKEKPAADEFHTLKAGGSRFVFRITRGEDDGHNDAFSYILYVDIGAVMQYADYLNAAFFAILVVLTVLVCLFGWNLGGYVEKAHESQKWFFQNVSHELKTPMMAVQGCAEGIHTGVLEPKEASRIILEENEQMSHLIEELLALSRLEAGQFRSDFHSADARELLYDCLRGAEHIAEQKKLRITPCFADKPVLVNCDEIQLRRAFTNIISNALRYAKSDIRLECAEEKGKAVIRIRDDGEGIEPELLPHIFDRFFSARKGGTGIGLALVKEIVTMHKGTVRATNDNGAVFEIILPVK
;
A
#
# COMPACT_ATOMS: atom_id res chain seq x y z
N MET A 1 4.19 -16.24 11.83
CA MET A 1 3.75 -15.31 10.79
C MET A 1 2.83 -14.19 11.25
N ARG A 2 1.84 -14.40 12.11
CA ARG A 2 1.15 -13.31 12.84
C ARG A 2 2.11 -12.27 13.46
N HIS A 3 3.36 -12.65 13.71
CA HIS A 3 4.41 -11.79 14.28
C HIS A 3 4.89 -10.67 13.34
N ILE A 4 5.01 -10.90 12.03
CA ILE A 4 5.50 -9.88 11.08
C ILE A 4 4.44 -8.81 10.83
N ARG A 5 3.19 -9.23 10.60
CA ARG A 5 2.05 -8.31 10.50
C ARG A 5 1.98 -7.40 11.73
N ARG A 6 2.02 -8.01 12.92
CA ARG A 6 1.95 -7.28 14.19
C ARG A 6 3.11 -6.31 14.36
N LYS A 7 4.35 -6.69 13.97
CA LYS A 7 5.53 -5.81 14.06
C LYS A 7 5.41 -4.60 13.14
N ILE A 8 5.03 -4.79 11.88
CA ILE A 8 4.88 -3.68 10.92
C ILE A 8 3.75 -2.73 11.36
N THR A 9 2.58 -3.27 11.72
CA THR A 9 1.46 -2.45 12.19
C THR A 9 1.82 -1.70 13.47
N LEU A 10 2.50 -2.34 14.43
CA LEU A 10 2.96 -1.71 15.67
C LEU A 10 4.01 -0.63 15.42
N ALA A 11 4.94 -0.84 14.48
CA ALA A 11 5.94 0.17 14.13
C ALA A 11 5.29 1.42 13.53
N VAL A 12 4.34 1.25 12.57
CA VAL A 12 3.62 2.37 11.97
C VAL A 12 2.75 3.09 13.00
N LEU A 13 2.03 2.36 13.86
CA LEU A 13 1.24 2.97 14.93
C LEU A 13 2.13 3.71 15.94
N GLY A 14 3.32 3.17 16.25
CA GLY A 14 4.30 3.82 17.12
C GLY A 14 4.80 5.15 16.54
N THR A 15 5.16 5.19 15.26
CA THR A 15 5.58 6.44 14.60
C THR A 15 4.44 7.47 14.54
N MET A 16 3.22 7.04 14.24
CA MET A 16 2.04 7.92 14.26
C MET A 16 1.79 8.50 15.66
N LEU A 17 1.92 7.69 16.71
CA LEU A 17 1.75 8.14 18.08
C LEU A 17 2.80 9.20 18.47
N ILE A 18 4.06 9.01 18.06
CA ILE A 18 5.14 9.98 18.32
C ILE A 18 4.81 11.32 17.63
N VAL A 19 4.44 11.29 16.34
CA VAL A 19 4.06 12.50 15.60
C VAL A 19 2.87 13.20 16.25
N PHE A 20 1.86 12.44 16.66
CA PHE A 20 0.70 13.00 17.35
C PHE A 20 1.06 13.65 18.68
N LEU A 21 1.89 12.99 19.49
CA LEU A 21 2.35 13.54 20.78
C LEU A 21 3.18 14.83 20.60
N THR A 22 4.04 14.88 19.58
CA THR A 22 4.79 16.12 19.27
C THR A 22 3.86 17.26 18.87
N LEU A 23 2.89 17.03 17.98
CA LEU A 23 1.88 18.03 17.60
C LEU A 23 1.05 18.49 18.80
N LEU A 24 0.60 17.55 19.63
CA LEU A 24 -0.17 17.86 20.84
C LEU A 24 0.64 18.72 21.81
N THR A 25 1.91 18.41 22.00
CA THR A 25 2.82 19.19 22.86
C THR A 25 3.03 20.60 22.28
N THR A 26 3.24 20.71 20.97
CA THR A 26 3.38 22.01 20.31
C THR A 26 2.16 22.89 20.52
N VAL A 27 0.95 22.37 20.26
CA VAL A 27 -0.29 23.15 20.36
C VAL A 27 -0.64 23.49 21.81
N ASN A 28 -0.41 22.61 22.77
CA ASN A 28 -0.88 22.79 24.15
C ASN A 28 0.18 23.38 25.11
N VAL A 29 1.44 23.35 24.75
CA VAL A 29 2.52 23.87 25.59
C VAL A 29 3.25 25.02 24.90
N LEU A 30 3.84 24.79 23.72
CA LEU A 30 4.68 25.78 23.08
C LEU A 30 3.90 27.02 22.61
N ILE A 31 2.73 26.83 21.99
CA ILE A 31 1.92 27.97 21.52
C ILE A 31 1.44 28.83 22.68
N PRO A 32 0.84 28.29 23.78
CA PRO A 32 0.46 29.12 24.94
C PRO A 32 1.61 29.83 25.62
N GLU A 33 2.77 29.18 25.74
CA GLU A 33 3.97 29.82 26.31
C GLU A 33 4.45 30.97 25.44
N TYR A 34 4.53 30.75 24.12
CA TYR A 34 4.91 31.79 23.16
C TYR A 34 3.94 32.98 23.20
N LEU A 35 2.62 32.73 23.15
CA LEU A 35 1.63 33.82 23.22
C LEU A 35 1.67 34.58 24.52
N THR A 36 1.90 33.88 25.62
CA THR A 36 2.02 34.53 26.94
C THR A 36 3.28 35.41 27.01
N ALA A 37 4.39 34.95 26.42
CA ALA A 37 5.63 35.75 26.36
C ALA A 37 5.47 36.98 25.47
N GLU A 38 4.82 36.85 24.32
CA GLU A 38 4.57 37.95 23.39
C GLU A 38 3.58 38.97 23.99
N ALA A 39 2.53 38.48 24.66
CA ALA A 39 1.61 39.35 25.40
C ALA A 39 2.32 40.17 26.51
N ARG A 40 3.22 39.53 27.27
CA ARG A 40 4.04 40.24 28.28
C ARG A 40 4.93 41.33 27.67
N LYS A 41 5.57 41.00 26.53
CA LYS A 41 6.42 41.95 25.80
C LYS A 41 5.60 43.15 25.30
N ALA A 42 4.42 42.90 24.73
CA ALA A 42 3.52 43.94 24.26
C ALA A 42 3.08 44.86 25.41
N ILE A 43 2.72 44.32 26.58
CA ILE A 43 2.35 45.09 27.78
C ILE A 43 3.53 45.95 28.26
N LEU A 44 4.76 45.43 28.28
CA LEU A 44 5.93 46.22 28.68
C LEU A 44 6.22 47.40 27.74
N LEU A 45 6.13 47.15 26.42
CA LEU A 45 6.34 48.21 25.43
C LEU A 45 5.29 49.32 25.54
N GLU A 46 4.06 48.98 25.86
CA GLU A 46 2.97 49.94 26.04
C GLU A 46 3.13 50.73 27.36
N ASP A 47 3.56 50.05 28.42
CA ASP A 47 3.82 50.67 29.72
C ASP A 47 4.98 51.70 29.66
N GLU A 48 6.02 51.44 28.84
CA GLU A 48 7.15 52.36 28.58
C GLU A 48 6.77 53.60 27.76
N ARG A 49 5.70 53.56 26.94
CA ARG A 49 5.25 54.68 26.11
C ARG A 49 4.68 55.88 26.90
N LYS A 50 4.65 55.84 28.23
CA LYS A 50 4.26 56.92 29.15
C LYS A 50 3.12 57.81 28.63
N SER A 51 1.96 57.51 28.97
CA SER A 51 0.71 58.25 29.17
C SER A 51 -0.49 57.45 28.67
N PRO A 52 -1.46 57.16 29.50
CA PRO A 52 -2.77 56.86 28.98
C PRO A 52 -3.31 58.16 28.37
N VAL A 53 -3.33 58.22 27.03
CA VAL A 53 -4.07 59.28 26.33
C VAL A 53 -5.53 59.01 26.67
N PRO A 54 -6.27 59.97 27.28
CA PRO A 54 -7.68 59.82 27.57
C PRO A 54 -8.39 59.45 26.25
N PHE A 55 -9.27 58.48 26.29
CA PHE A 55 -10.00 57.91 25.14
C PHE A 55 -10.71 58.96 24.27
N ASP A 56 -10.95 60.13 24.81
CA ASP A 56 -11.63 61.25 24.14
C ASP A 56 -10.71 62.02 23.15
N LYS A 57 -9.38 61.84 23.22
CA LYS A 57 -8.45 62.46 22.25
C LYS A 57 -8.00 61.55 21.13
N ALA A 58 -8.18 60.24 21.27
CA ALA A 58 -7.86 59.26 20.24
C ALA A 58 -8.81 59.28 19.05
N LYS A 59 -9.95 59.98 19.15
CA LYS A 59 -10.90 60.11 18.01
C LYS A 59 -10.57 61.25 17.06
N ASP A 60 -9.77 62.22 17.49
CA ASP A 60 -9.46 63.40 16.67
C ASP A 60 -8.13 63.30 15.92
N GLU A 61 -7.32 62.22 16.15
CA GLU A 61 -6.02 62.00 15.51
C GLU A 61 -6.04 60.88 14.42
N GLU A 62 -7.22 60.25 14.14
CA GLU A 62 -7.33 59.16 13.13
C GLU A 62 -7.63 59.65 11.69
N GLU A 63 -7.59 61.00 11.42
CA GLU A 63 -7.96 61.51 10.08
C GLU A 63 -6.78 61.85 9.15
N ASP A 64 -5.49 61.72 9.54
CA ASP A 64 -4.39 62.20 8.68
C ASP A 64 -3.15 61.28 8.54
N ASP A 65 -3.25 59.96 8.67
CA ASP A 65 -2.16 59.07 8.26
C ASP A 65 -2.68 57.90 7.42
N ASP A 66 -3.06 58.22 6.18
CA ASP A 66 -3.06 57.28 5.06
C ASP A 66 -1.60 57.03 4.63
N GLU A 67 -1.25 55.77 4.41
CA GLU A 67 -0.04 55.20 3.81
C GLU A 67 1.05 54.73 4.80
N GLU A 68 0.87 53.46 5.15
CA GLU A 68 1.81 52.31 5.08
C GLU A 68 1.24 51.11 5.82
N GLU A 69 0.33 50.37 5.16
CA GLU A 69 -0.06 49.05 5.63
C GLU A 69 1.07 48.05 5.33
N ASP A 70 1.94 47.85 6.27
CA ASP A 70 2.83 46.72 6.32
C ASP A 70 2.06 45.44 6.77
N GLU A 71 2.10 44.40 5.95
CA GLU A 71 1.43 43.10 6.09
C GLU A 71 1.87 42.27 7.32
N GLU A 72 2.49 42.83 8.33
CA GLU A 72 2.95 42.10 9.55
C GLU A 72 1.98 42.15 10.75
N HIS A 73 0.79 42.73 10.62
CA HIS A 73 -0.08 43.00 11.81
C HIS A 73 -1.03 41.85 12.21
N PHE A 74 -0.93 40.65 11.63
CA PHE A 74 -1.89 39.57 11.94
C PHE A 74 -1.69 38.87 13.30
N LEU A 75 -0.62 39.18 14.08
CA LEU A 75 -0.32 38.49 15.34
C LEU A 75 0.13 39.39 16.49
N THR A 76 0.11 40.71 16.35
CA THR A 76 0.42 41.60 17.50
C THR A 76 -0.77 41.69 18.44
N PRO A 77 -0.64 41.19 19.69
CA PRO A 77 -1.73 41.28 20.65
C PRO A 77 -2.01 42.73 21.03
N SER A 78 -3.21 43.19 20.73
CA SER A 78 -3.63 44.54 21.14
C SER A 78 -3.70 44.64 22.65
N VAL A 79 -2.91 45.56 23.24
CA VAL A 79 -2.98 45.87 24.67
C VAL A 79 -4.17 46.76 24.93
N ARG A 80 -4.95 46.45 25.96
CA ARG A 80 -6.12 47.18 26.38
C ARG A 80 -5.94 47.67 27.82
N TYR A 81 -6.61 48.78 28.15
CA TYR A 81 -6.59 49.37 29.46
C TYR A 81 -7.92 49.17 30.18
N LEU A 82 -7.85 48.96 31.49
CA LEU A 82 -9.02 48.83 32.34
C LEU A 82 -8.74 49.50 33.69
N GLU A 83 -9.55 50.45 34.09
CA GLU A 83 -9.42 51.15 35.38
C GLU A 83 -9.94 50.27 36.53
N ILE A 84 -9.20 50.24 37.67
CA ILE A 84 -9.58 49.49 38.87
C ILE A 84 -10.37 50.35 39.83
N GLU A 85 -9.92 51.58 40.12
CA GLU A 85 -10.51 52.52 41.09
C GLU A 85 -10.49 53.94 40.46
N GLY A 86 -11.64 54.51 40.18
CA GLY A 86 -11.85 55.87 39.70
C GLY A 86 -13.32 56.07 39.36
N GLU A 87 -13.86 57.29 39.59
CA GLU A 87 -15.25 57.65 39.24
C GLU A 87 -15.40 58.14 37.79
N LEU A 88 -14.32 58.19 37.01
CA LEU A 88 -14.28 58.95 35.76
C LEU A 88 -14.66 58.20 34.51
N PHE A 89 -14.64 56.87 34.50
CA PHE A 89 -15.06 56.11 33.31
C PHE A 89 -15.72 54.77 33.68
N GLU A 90 -17.06 54.67 33.62
CA GLU A 90 -17.74 53.43 33.32
C GLU A 90 -17.69 53.22 31.78
N PRO A 91 -16.84 52.34 31.24
CA PRO A 91 -16.92 52.02 29.83
C PRO A 91 -18.26 51.33 29.56
N GLU A 92 -19.09 51.97 28.75
CA GLU A 92 -20.47 51.55 28.45
C GLU A 92 -20.58 50.12 27.89
N HIS A 93 -19.47 49.44 27.56
CA HIS A 93 -19.48 48.13 26.90
C HIS A 93 -18.36 47.18 27.33
N LEU A 94 -18.15 46.93 28.62
CA LEU A 94 -17.28 45.84 29.06
C LEU A 94 -17.88 44.47 28.72
N SER A 95 -17.09 43.62 28.11
CA SER A 95 -17.46 42.21 27.93
C SER A 95 -17.59 41.55 29.31
N LYS A 96 -18.37 40.46 29.37
CA LYS A 96 -18.54 39.68 30.60
C LYS A 96 -17.20 39.17 31.16
N ALA A 97 -16.24 38.88 30.30
CA ALA A 97 -14.91 38.41 30.68
C ALA A 97 -14.07 39.54 31.29
N GLU A 98 -14.10 40.73 30.71
CA GLU A 98 -13.42 41.93 31.22
C GLU A 98 -14.00 42.41 32.57
N TYR A 99 -15.32 42.28 32.71
CA TYR A 99 -15.96 42.53 34.01
C TYR A 99 -15.44 41.59 35.11
N GLN A 100 -15.26 40.32 34.78
CA GLN A 100 -14.70 39.33 35.71
C GLN A 100 -13.23 39.59 36.01
N LEU A 101 -12.44 40.07 35.03
CA LEU A 101 -11.05 40.47 35.25
C LEU A 101 -10.96 41.64 36.24
N ARG A 102 -11.79 42.67 36.06
CA ARG A 102 -11.88 43.84 36.96
C ARG A 102 -12.29 43.42 38.38
N ASP A 103 -13.35 42.61 38.51
CA ASP A 103 -13.85 42.12 39.81
C ASP A 103 -12.79 41.30 40.55
N TYR A 104 -12.02 40.45 39.81
CA TYR A 104 -10.91 39.70 40.35
C TYR A 104 -9.80 40.66 40.91
N CYS A 105 -9.39 41.64 40.13
CA CYS A 105 -8.36 42.61 40.58
C CYS A 105 -8.79 43.44 41.78
N ARG A 106 -10.07 43.81 41.88
CA ARG A 106 -10.63 44.49 43.04
C ARG A 106 -10.64 43.64 44.31
N LYS A 107 -10.99 42.35 44.17
CA LYS A 107 -11.13 41.43 45.33
C LYS A 107 -9.79 40.90 45.82
N GLU A 108 -8.98 40.37 44.90
CA GLU A 108 -7.75 39.66 45.24
C GLU A 108 -6.55 40.60 45.38
N LYS A 109 -6.63 41.84 44.84
CA LYS A 109 -5.57 42.86 44.86
C LYS A 109 -4.18 42.27 44.52
N PRO A 110 -4.00 41.71 43.32
CA PRO A 110 -2.73 41.11 42.92
C PRO A 110 -1.60 42.13 43.00
N ALA A 111 -0.36 41.66 43.14
CA ALA A 111 0.79 42.51 43.23
C ALA A 111 0.92 43.44 42.02
N ALA A 112 1.12 44.73 42.26
CA ALA A 112 1.40 45.69 41.18
C ALA A 112 2.78 45.39 40.58
N ASP A 113 2.94 45.75 39.31
CA ASP A 113 4.18 45.59 38.53
C ASP A 113 4.59 44.14 38.24
N GLU A 114 3.76 43.15 38.63
CA GLU A 114 3.93 41.74 38.27
C GLU A 114 2.96 41.30 37.19
N PHE A 115 3.40 40.30 36.38
CA PHE A 115 2.52 39.70 35.38
C PHE A 115 1.67 38.59 35.96
N HIS A 116 0.39 38.72 35.74
CA HIS A 116 -0.61 37.75 36.16
C HIS A 116 -1.35 37.14 34.96
N THR A 117 -1.90 35.99 35.16
CA THR A 117 -2.80 35.33 34.17
C THR A 117 -4.11 34.93 34.82
N LEU A 118 -5.23 35.22 34.14
CA LEU A 118 -6.56 34.88 34.61
C LEU A 118 -7.38 34.20 33.50
N LYS A 119 -8.08 33.14 33.84
CA LYS A 119 -9.12 32.57 33.01
C LYS A 119 -10.47 33.09 33.50
N ALA A 120 -11.20 33.81 32.66
CA ALA A 120 -12.48 34.40 33.00
C ALA A 120 -13.40 34.46 31.78
N GLY A 121 -14.66 34.07 31.91
CA GLY A 121 -15.68 34.22 30.88
C GLY A 121 -15.41 33.51 29.55
N GLY A 122 -14.54 32.48 29.52
CA GLY A 122 -14.09 31.80 28.30
C GLY A 122 -12.82 32.41 27.67
N SER A 123 -12.39 33.56 28.14
CA SER A 123 -11.14 34.24 27.75
C SER A 123 -9.99 33.89 28.67
N ARG A 124 -8.77 34.08 28.20
CA ARG A 124 -7.53 34.00 29.00
C ARG A 124 -6.78 35.34 28.89
N PHE A 125 -6.69 36.02 30.00
CA PHE A 125 -6.03 37.30 30.10
C PHE A 125 -4.61 37.14 30.62
N VAL A 126 -3.67 37.85 30.00
CA VAL A 126 -2.35 38.18 30.55
C VAL A 126 -2.42 39.64 30.91
N PHE A 127 -2.15 40.00 32.16
CA PHE A 127 -2.33 41.35 32.63
C PHE A 127 -1.24 41.76 33.63
N ARG A 128 -1.06 43.07 33.76
CA ARG A 128 -0.22 43.75 34.74
C ARG A 128 -0.99 44.93 35.32
N ILE A 129 -0.86 45.17 36.61
CA ILE A 129 -1.42 46.34 37.29
C ILE A 129 -0.32 47.36 37.39
N THR A 130 -0.59 48.55 36.85
CA THR A 130 0.36 49.71 36.90
C THR A 130 -0.31 50.83 37.68
N ARG A 131 0.51 51.55 38.44
CA ARG A 131 0.10 52.75 39.18
C ARG A 131 0.50 53.99 38.39
N GLY A 132 -0.47 54.86 38.07
CA GLY A 132 -0.22 56.15 37.47
C GLY A 132 -0.14 57.22 38.52
N GLU A 133 0.75 58.22 38.36
CA GLU A 133 0.78 59.44 39.13
C GLU A 133 0.12 60.53 38.29
N ASP A 134 -0.89 61.19 38.84
CA ASP A 134 -1.49 62.39 38.19
C ASP A 134 -0.69 63.62 38.51
N ASP A 135 -0.19 64.34 37.48
CA ASP A 135 0.66 65.47 37.54
C ASP A 135 0.00 66.75 38.19
N GLY A 136 -1.16 66.57 38.81
CA GLY A 136 -1.84 67.77 39.37
C GLY A 136 -2.76 67.55 40.56
N HIS A 137 -3.19 66.35 40.82
CA HIS A 137 -4.10 65.95 41.91
C HIS A 137 -3.55 64.75 42.62
N ASN A 138 -3.47 64.73 43.91
CA ASN A 138 -2.81 63.76 44.79
C ASN A 138 -3.55 62.35 44.83
N ASP A 139 -4.28 61.97 43.79
CA ASP A 139 -5.03 60.76 43.72
C ASP A 139 -4.31 59.78 42.79
N ALA A 140 -3.60 58.79 43.37
CA ALA A 140 -2.98 57.70 42.65
C ALA A 140 -4.09 56.82 42.07
N PHE A 141 -4.13 56.70 40.74
CA PHE A 141 -5.03 55.80 40.07
C PHE A 141 -4.30 54.49 39.67
N SER A 142 -5.03 53.40 39.68
CA SER A 142 -4.50 52.08 39.27
C SER A 142 -5.25 51.55 38.06
N TYR A 143 -4.51 51.19 37.03
CA TYR A 143 -5.08 50.62 35.83
C TYR A 143 -4.46 49.25 35.50
N ILE A 144 -5.23 48.46 34.78
CA ILE A 144 -4.84 47.11 34.31
C ILE A 144 -4.47 47.24 32.84
N LEU A 145 -3.25 46.89 32.49
CA LEU A 145 -2.83 46.61 31.12
C LEU A 145 -3.06 45.13 30.86
N TYR A 146 -3.85 44.76 29.86
CA TYR A 146 -4.18 43.38 29.58
C TYR A 146 -4.21 43.05 28.10
N VAL A 147 -3.98 41.78 27.81
CA VAL A 147 -4.11 41.16 26.50
C VAL A 147 -4.99 39.93 26.63
N ASP A 148 -6.02 39.84 25.81
CA ASP A 148 -6.85 38.61 25.72
C ASP A 148 -6.31 37.64 24.69
N ILE A 149 -5.73 36.54 25.17
CA ILE A 149 -5.25 35.42 24.32
C ILE A 149 -6.30 34.29 24.20
N GLY A 150 -7.53 34.54 24.72
CA GLY A 150 -8.59 33.50 24.79
C GLY A 150 -9.06 33.04 23.44
N ALA A 151 -9.24 33.95 22.48
CA ALA A 151 -9.68 33.59 21.11
C ALA A 151 -8.67 32.63 20.43
N VAL A 152 -7.38 32.94 20.56
CA VAL A 152 -6.34 32.03 19.96
C VAL A 152 -6.31 30.69 20.67
N MET A 153 -6.55 30.64 21.97
CA MET A 153 -6.63 29.39 22.73
C MET A 153 -7.84 28.53 22.35
N GLN A 154 -8.97 29.13 21.96
CA GLN A 154 -10.13 28.38 21.44
C GLN A 154 -9.79 27.71 20.11
N TYR A 155 -9.03 28.33 19.23
CA TYR A 155 -8.54 27.69 18.01
C TYR A 155 -7.65 26.47 18.31
N ALA A 156 -6.87 26.49 19.38
CA ALA A 156 -6.09 25.35 19.83
C ALA A 156 -6.96 24.14 20.17
N ASP A 157 -8.14 24.36 20.80
CA ASP A 157 -9.09 23.29 21.11
C ASP A 157 -9.70 22.68 19.82
N TYR A 158 -10.06 23.52 18.83
CA TYR A 158 -10.51 23.03 17.53
C TYR A 158 -9.43 22.25 16.78
N LEU A 159 -8.17 22.72 16.81
CA LEU A 159 -7.03 22.03 16.24
C LEU A 159 -6.81 20.66 16.90
N ASN A 160 -6.90 20.59 18.22
CA ASN A 160 -6.78 19.35 18.97
C ASN A 160 -7.88 18.34 18.57
N ALA A 161 -9.11 18.80 18.44
CA ALA A 161 -10.24 17.97 18.00
C ALA A 161 -10.02 17.46 16.55
N ALA A 162 -9.56 18.34 15.66
CA ALA A 162 -9.24 17.98 14.28
C ALA A 162 -8.09 16.98 14.20
N PHE A 163 -7.00 17.18 14.94
CA PHE A 163 -5.87 16.24 15.00
C PHE A 163 -6.28 14.87 15.54
N PHE A 164 -7.15 14.85 16.57
CA PHE A 164 -7.67 13.59 17.10
C PHE A 164 -8.53 12.86 16.07
N ALA A 165 -9.41 13.56 15.36
CA ALA A 165 -10.24 12.98 14.31
C ALA A 165 -9.37 12.41 13.17
N ILE A 166 -8.36 13.16 12.72
CA ILE A 166 -7.41 12.71 11.69
C ILE A 166 -6.66 11.47 12.17
N LEU A 167 -6.19 11.45 13.42
CA LEU A 167 -5.47 10.30 13.99
C LEU A 167 -6.35 9.04 13.98
N VAL A 168 -7.63 9.15 14.35
CA VAL A 168 -8.57 8.03 14.34
C VAL A 168 -8.75 7.49 12.91
N VAL A 169 -8.98 8.38 11.94
CA VAL A 169 -9.15 7.99 10.53
C VAL A 169 -7.89 7.31 9.99
N LEU A 170 -6.73 7.90 10.22
CA LEU A 170 -5.45 7.31 9.78
C LEU A 170 -5.18 5.96 10.44
N THR A 171 -5.50 5.81 11.73
CA THR A 171 -5.35 4.54 12.44
C THR A 171 -6.20 3.43 11.80
N VAL A 172 -7.48 3.74 11.49
CA VAL A 172 -8.38 2.80 10.80
C VAL A 172 -7.81 2.42 9.42
N LEU A 173 -7.36 3.40 8.62
CA LEU A 173 -6.78 3.16 7.31
C LEU A 173 -5.52 2.30 7.38
N VAL A 174 -4.62 2.55 8.31
CA VAL A 174 -3.40 1.75 8.54
C VAL A 174 -3.75 0.32 8.94
N CYS A 175 -4.74 0.13 9.80
CA CYS A 175 -5.20 -1.20 10.19
C CYS A 175 -5.80 -1.98 9.00
N LEU A 176 -6.65 -1.34 8.20
CA LEU A 176 -7.25 -1.95 7.00
C LEU A 176 -6.19 -2.30 5.96
N PHE A 177 -5.27 -1.38 5.68
CA PHE A 177 -4.17 -1.60 4.74
C PHE A 177 -3.22 -2.69 5.22
N GLY A 178 -2.84 -2.66 6.50
CA GLY A 178 -1.99 -3.68 7.12
C GLY A 178 -2.62 -5.08 7.10
N TRP A 179 -3.95 -5.14 7.29
CA TRP A 179 -4.69 -6.40 7.17
C TRP A 179 -4.63 -6.98 5.75
N ASN A 180 -4.91 -6.16 4.74
CA ASN A 180 -4.86 -6.56 3.33
C ASN A 180 -3.44 -6.94 2.87
N LEU A 181 -2.47 -6.06 3.10
CA LEU A 181 -1.08 -6.29 2.70
C LEU A 181 -0.49 -7.53 3.39
N GLY A 182 -0.79 -7.69 4.68
CA GLY A 182 -0.35 -8.86 5.43
C GLY A 182 -0.90 -10.18 4.87
N GLY A 183 -2.15 -10.19 4.34
CA GLY A 183 -2.73 -11.35 3.66
C GLY A 183 -2.00 -11.70 2.37
N TYR A 184 -1.62 -10.68 1.62
CA TYR A 184 -0.88 -10.86 0.37
C TYR A 184 0.53 -11.43 0.61
N VAL A 185 1.27 -10.84 1.55
CA VAL A 185 2.62 -11.30 1.92
C VAL A 185 2.61 -12.73 2.49
N GLU A 186 1.59 -13.07 3.29
CA GLU A 186 1.46 -14.41 3.86
C GLU A 186 1.23 -15.46 2.76
N LYS A 187 0.31 -15.21 1.84
CA LYS A 187 0.07 -16.08 0.68
C LYS A 187 1.31 -16.24 -0.20
N ALA A 188 2.01 -15.14 -0.49
CA ALA A 188 3.24 -15.18 -1.27
C ALA A 188 4.33 -16.03 -0.58
N HIS A 189 4.50 -15.88 0.74
CA HIS A 189 5.48 -16.64 1.49
C HIS A 189 5.11 -18.12 1.63
N GLU A 190 3.83 -18.45 1.83
CA GLU A 190 3.35 -19.83 1.83
C GLU A 190 3.56 -20.48 0.46
N SER A 191 3.22 -19.78 -0.62
CA SER A 191 3.48 -20.22 -1.98
C SER A 191 4.97 -20.49 -2.24
N GLN A 192 5.85 -19.56 -1.78
CA GLN A 192 7.31 -19.74 -1.91
C GLN A 192 7.82 -20.93 -1.10
N LYS A 193 7.37 -21.11 0.13
CA LYS A 193 7.75 -22.25 0.97
C LYS A 193 7.33 -23.56 0.34
N TRP A 194 6.09 -23.62 -0.11
CA TRP A 194 5.53 -24.78 -0.79
C TRP A 194 6.29 -25.09 -2.09
N PHE A 195 6.67 -24.05 -2.84
CA PHE A 195 7.54 -24.17 -4.02
C PHE A 195 8.85 -24.91 -3.70
N PHE A 196 9.62 -24.43 -2.72
CA PHE A 196 10.90 -25.05 -2.35
C PHE A 196 10.73 -26.51 -1.85
N GLN A 197 9.67 -26.77 -1.10
CA GLN A 197 9.38 -28.12 -0.63
C GLN A 197 9.12 -29.07 -1.79
N ASN A 198 8.29 -28.69 -2.76
CA ASN A 198 7.95 -29.52 -3.88
C ASN A 198 9.13 -29.72 -4.85
N VAL A 199 9.88 -28.66 -5.18
CA VAL A 199 11.14 -28.79 -5.96
C VAL A 199 12.07 -29.82 -5.32
N SER A 200 12.25 -29.72 -3.99
CA SER A 200 13.13 -30.64 -3.27
C SER A 200 12.63 -32.09 -3.35
N HIS A 201 11.31 -32.29 -3.27
CA HIS A 201 10.71 -33.63 -3.40
C HIS A 201 10.83 -34.19 -4.81
N GLU A 202 10.53 -33.38 -5.84
CA GLU A 202 10.59 -33.79 -7.25
C GLU A 202 12.02 -34.05 -7.73
N LEU A 203 13.02 -33.39 -7.16
CA LEU A 203 14.44 -33.67 -7.44
C LEU A 203 14.96 -34.87 -6.63
N LYS A 204 14.45 -35.10 -5.42
CA LYS A 204 14.94 -36.19 -4.57
C LYS A 204 14.61 -37.55 -5.13
N THR A 205 13.44 -37.75 -5.73
CA THR A 205 13.00 -39.04 -6.27
C THR A 205 13.93 -39.54 -7.37
N PRO A 206 14.19 -38.81 -8.48
CA PRO A 206 15.13 -39.24 -9.50
C PRO A 206 16.56 -39.41 -8.98
N MET A 207 17.00 -38.53 -8.07
CA MET A 207 18.33 -38.66 -7.47
C MET A 207 18.47 -39.99 -6.69
N MET A 208 17.44 -40.40 -5.95
CA MET A 208 17.46 -41.68 -5.25
C MET A 208 17.41 -42.88 -6.21
N ALA A 209 16.74 -42.75 -7.36
CA ALA A 209 16.76 -43.81 -8.39
C ALA A 209 18.15 -43.92 -9.02
N VAL A 210 18.79 -42.80 -9.37
CA VAL A 210 20.18 -42.75 -9.86
C VAL A 210 21.14 -43.38 -8.84
N GLN A 211 21.01 -43.05 -7.57
CA GLN A 211 21.84 -43.61 -6.51
C GLN A 211 21.62 -45.10 -6.36
N GLY A 212 20.36 -45.54 -6.34
CA GLY A 212 20.02 -46.99 -6.24
C GLY A 212 20.56 -47.78 -7.42
N CYS A 213 20.49 -47.25 -8.66
CA CYS A 213 21.09 -47.88 -9.84
C CYS A 213 22.62 -47.98 -9.74
N ALA A 214 23.28 -46.90 -9.26
CA ALA A 214 24.73 -46.90 -9.06
C ALA A 214 25.18 -47.89 -7.97
N GLU A 215 24.46 -48.00 -6.86
CA GLU A 215 24.69 -49.00 -5.82
C GLU A 215 24.42 -50.44 -6.33
N GLY A 216 23.37 -50.62 -7.14
CA GLY A 216 23.03 -51.92 -7.75
C GLY A 216 24.10 -52.41 -8.72
N ILE A 217 24.71 -51.52 -9.50
CA ILE A 217 25.89 -51.82 -10.34
C ILE A 217 27.10 -52.19 -9.45
N HIS A 218 27.35 -51.40 -8.42
CA HIS A 218 28.52 -51.62 -7.52
C HIS A 218 28.46 -52.96 -6.79
N THR A 219 27.23 -53.37 -6.38
CA THR A 219 27.02 -54.65 -5.69
C THR A 219 26.81 -55.81 -6.60
N GLY A 220 26.80 -55.62 -7.91
CA GLY A 220 26.55 -56.67 -8.91
C GLY A 220 25.12 -57.21 -8.97
N VAL A 221 24.16 -56.46 -8.39
CA VAL A 221 22.72 -56.83 -8.35
C VAL A 221 21.99 -56.38 -9.63
N LEU A 222 22.43 -55.28 -10.26
CA LEU A 222 21.83 -54.75 -11.50
C LEU A 222 22.79 -54.90 -12.68
N GLU A 223 22.23 -55.25 -13.81
CA GLU A 223 22.96 -55.25 -15.09
C GLU A 223 23.36 -53.79 -15.45
N PRO A 224 24.69 -53.54 -15.73
CA PRO A 224 25.17 -52.18 -16.01
C PRO A 224 24.44 -51.44 -17.12
N LYS A 225 24.03 -52.17 -18.17
CA LYS A 225 23.32 -51.63 -19.34
C LYS A 225 21.90 -51.12 -18.96
N GLU A 226 21.17 -51.88 -18.14
CA GLU A 226 19.85 -51.53 -17.71
C GLU A 226 19.89 -50.34 -16.71
N ALA A 227 20.78 -50.43 -15.73
CA ALA A 227 20.99 -49.35 -14.76
C ALA A 227 21.43 -48.05 -15.44
N SER A 228 22.34 -48.10 -16.43
CA SER A 228 22.74 -46.92 -17.21
C SER A 228 21.58 -46.28 -17.96
N ARG A 229 20.66 -47.07 -18.52
CA ARG A 229 19.48 -46.54 -19.18
C ARG A 229 18.57 -45.79 -18.20
N ILE A 230 18.32 -46.33 -17.02
CA ILE A 230 17.51 -45.70 -15.98
C ILE A 230 18.21 -44.38 -15.52
N ILE A 231 19.52 -44.42 -15.28
CA ILE A 231 20.28 -43.22 -14.88
C ILE A 231 20.16 -42.10 -15.92
N LEU A 232 20.23 -42.44 -17.21
CA LEU A 232 20.09 -41.46 -18.30
C LEU A 232 18.67 -40.86 -18.34
N GLU A 233 17.64 -41.71 -18.22
CA GLU A 233 16.24 -41.30 -18.20
C GLU A 233 15.94 -40.36 -17.02
N GLU A 234 16.42 -40.70 -15.82
CA GLU A 234 16.23 -39.87 -14.63
C GLU A 234 16.99 -38.54 -14.68
N ASN A 235 18.21 -38.56 -15.27
CA ASN A 235 19.01 -37.34 -15.49
C ASN A 235 18.34 -36.38 -16.50
N GLU A 236 17.73 -36.93 -17.57
CA GLU A 236 16.96 -36.16 -18.55
C GLU A 236 15.73 -35.51 -17.91
N GLN A 237 15.01 -36.25 -17.07
CA GLN A 237 13.87 -35.72 -16.30
C GLN A 237 14.29 -34.59 -15.37
N MET A 238 15.42 -34.75 -14.63
CA MET A 238 15.95 -33.68 -13.77
C MET A 238 16.34 -32.44 -14.57
N SER A 239 17.00 -32.63 -15.72
CA SER A 239 17.38 -31.52 -16.59
C SER A 239 16.17 -30.75 -17.10
N HIS A 240 15.14 -31.46 -17.54
CA HIS A 240 13.87 -30.85 -17.97
C HIS A 240 13.18 -30.07 -16.85
N LEU A 241 13.14 -30.63 -15.63
CA LEU A 241 12.57 -29.95 -14.46
C LEU A 241 13.33 -28.66 -14.14
N ILE A 242 14.66 -28.69 -14.18
CA ILE A 242 15.50 -27.49 -13.95
C ILE A 242 15.25 -26.42 -15.03
N GLU A 243 15.14 -26.81 -16.29
CA GLU A 243 14.84 -25.88 -17.38
C GLU A 243 13.45 -25.25 -17.26
N GLU A 244 12.42 -26.00 -16.82
CA GLU A 244 11.10 -25.48 -16.55
C GLU A 244 11.13 -24.46 -15.40
N LEU A 245 11.85 -24.77 -14.30
CA LEU A 245 12.01 -23.89 -13.16
C LEU A 245 12.72 -22.56 -13.53
N LEU A 246 13.81 -22.65 -14.29
CA LEU A 246 14.56 -21.47 -14.74
C LEU A 246 13.70 -20.61 -15.67
N ALA A 247 12.92 -21.22 -16.56
CA ALA A 247 12.03 -20.46 -17.43
C ALA A 247 10.92 -19.76 -16.66
N LEU A 248 10.28 -20.47 -15.73
CA LEU A 248 9.25 -19.88 -14.86
C LEU A 248 9.82 -18.69 -14.06
N SER A 249 10.99 -18.87 -13.43
CA SER A 249 11.68 -17.83 -12.68
C SER A 249 12.01 -16.58 -13.53
N ARG A 250 12.49 -16.77 -14.78
CA ARG A 250 12.79 -15.65 -15.68
C ARG A 250 11.54 -14.90 -16.13
N LEU A 251 10.45 -15.62 -16.42
CA LEU A 251 9.17 -15.00 -16.79
C LEU A 251 8.61 -14.15 -15.66
N GLU A 252 8.64 -14.66 -14.42
CA GLU A 252 8.18 -13.93 -13.24
C GLU A 252 9.01 -12.69 -12.91
N ALA A 253 10.32 -12.77 -13.10
CA ALA A 253 11.21 -11.64 -12.88
C ALA A 253 11.05 -10.53 -13.94
N GLY A 254 10.24 -10.75 -14.99
CA GLY A 254 10.13 -9.82 -16.13
C GLY A 254 11.44 -9.65 -16.90
N GLN A 255 12.39 -10.57 -16.70
CA GLN A 255 13.75 -10.50 -17.29
C GLN A 255 13.81 -11.11 -18.69
N PHE A 256 12.68 -11.49 -19.24
CA PHE A 256 12.62 -12.05 -20.59
C PHE A 256 12.73 -10.92 -21.63
N ARG A 257 13.77 -10.95 -22.45
CA ARG A 257 13.81 -10.19 -23.71
C ARG A 257 12.88 -10.89 -24.70
N SER A 258 11.61 -10.55 -24.67
CA SER A 258 10.60 -11.11 -25.56
C SER A 258 10.81 -10.57 -26.98
N ASP A 259 11.00 -11.46 -27.95
CA ASP A 259 11.06 -11.11 -29.37
C ASP A 259 9.66 -11.27 -29.98
N PHE A 260 8.83 -10.23 -29.77
CA PHE A 260 7.46 -10.23 -30.25
C PHE A 260 7.39 -9.89 -31.75
N HIS A 261 6.90 -10.81 -32.54
CA HIS A 261 6.61 -10.60 -33.94
C HIS A 261 5.27 -11.24 -34.35
N SER A 262 4.82 -10.94 -35.57
CA SER A 262 3.56 -11.49 -36.07
C SER A 262 3.78 -12.89 -36.61
N ALA A 263 3.10 -13.87 -36.03
CA ALA A 263 3.15 -15.26 -36.46
C ALA A 263 1.74 -15.86 -36.60
N ASP A 264 1.61 -16.89 -37.44
CA ASP A 264 0.37 -17.65 -37.56
C ASP A 264 0.28 -18.73 -36.45
N ALA A 265 -0.67 -18.58 -35.53
CA ALA A 265 -0.87 -19.53 -34.43
C ALA A 265 -1.14 -20.94 -34.90
N ARG A 266 -1.72 -21.12 -36.09
CA ARG A 266 -2.00 -22.44 -36.68
C ARG A 266 -0.70 -23.15 -37.03
N GLU A 267 0.26 -22.44 -37.66
CA GLU A 267 1.56 -22.99 -38.03
C GLU A 267 2.35 -23.40 -36.81
N LEU A 268 2.39 -22.52 -35.77
CA LEU A 268 3.05 -22.82 -34.51
C LEU A 268 2.47 -24.07 -33.84
N LEU A 269 1.14 -24.20 -33.84
CA LEU A 269 0.45 -25.34 -33.26
C LEU A 269 0.71 -26.63 -34.09
N TYR A 270 0.74 -26.52 -35.43
CA TYR A 270 1.05 -27.61 -36.32
C TYR A 270 2.46 -28.16 -36.14
N ASP A 271 3.44 -27.28 -35.97
CA ASP A 271 4.82 -27.68 -35.67
C ASP A 271 4.97 -28.43 -34.35
N CYS A 272 4.25 -27.97 -33.30
CA CYS A 272 4.20 -28.67 -32.02
C CYS A 272 3.58 -30.05 -32.15
N LEU A 273 2.58 -30.15 -33.01
CA LEU A 273 1.87 -31.41 -33.28
C LEU A 273 2.78 -32.45 -33.95
N ARG A 274 3.58 -32.02 -34.95
CA ARG A 274 4.57 -32.88 -35.61
C ARG A 274 5.57 -33.50 -34.62
N GLY A 275 5.99 -32.72 -33.62
CA GLY A 275 6.85 -33.24 -32.55
C GLY A 275 6.17 -34.26 -31.64
N ALA A 276 4.83 -34.28 -31.59
CA ALA A 276 4.04 -35.17 -30.76
C ALA A 276 3.55 -36.44 -31.47
N GLU A 277 3.58 -36.49 -32.84
CA GLU A 277 3.04 -37.59 -33.66
C GLU A 277 3.64 -38.94 -33.30
N HIS A 278 4.94 -39.05 -33.15
CA HIS A 278 5.62 -40.31 -32.82
C HIS A 278 5.16 -40.87 -31.45
N ILE A 279 4.98 -40.01 -30.45
CA ILE A 279 4.48 -40.43 -29.13
C ILE A 279 3.02 -40.83 -29.21
N ALA A 280 2.22 -40.12 -29.99
CA ALA A 280 0.83 -40.48 -30.22
C ALA A 280 0.68 -41.85 -30.90
N GLU A 281 1.50 -42.12 -31.94
CA GLU A 281 1.52 -43.44 -32.63
C GLU A 281 1.88 -44.59 -31.67
N GLN A 282 2.91 -44.43 -30.87
CA GLN A 282 3.30 -45.40 -29.85
C GLN A 282 2.16 -45.70 -28.86
N LYS A 283 1.42 -44.67 -28.48
CA LYS A 283 0.28 -44.77 -27.56
C LYS A 283 -1.04 -45.13 -28.25
N LYS A 284 -1.05 -45.28 -29.58
CA LYS A 284 -2.24 -45.53 -30.41
C LYS A 284 -3.32 -44.45 -30.25
N LEU A 285 -2.90 -43.22 -30.06
CA LEU A 285 -3.78 -42.07 -29.98
C LEU A 285 -3.94 -41.41 -31.34
N ARG A 286 -5.18 -41.00 -31.67
CA ARG A 286 -5.48 -40.20 -32.86
C ARG A 286 -5.35 -38.71 -32.52
N ILE A 287 -4.68 -37.99 -33.37
CA ILE A 287 -4.65 -36.51 -33.26
C ILE A 287 -5.40 -35.94 -34.46
N THR A 288 -6.38 -35.06 -34.19
CA THR A 288 -7.24 -34.46 -35.22
C THR A 288 -7.10 -32.96 -35.19
N PRO A 289 -6.32 -32.36 -36.14
CA PRO A 289 -6.24 -30.90 -36.27
C PRO A 289 -7.51 -30.36 -36.96
N CYS A 290 -8.13 -29.34 -36.37
CA CYS A 290 -9.30 -28.62 -36.88
C CYS A 290 -9.00 -27.12 -36.93
N PHE A 291 -8.19 -26.72 -37.88
CA PHE A 291 -7.75 -25.31 -38.00
C PHE A 291 -8.61 -24.55 -39.01
N ALA A 292 -8.81 -23.27 -38.76
CA ALA A 292 -9.49 -22.38 -39.71
C ALA A 292 -8.71 -22.26 -41.03
N ASP A 293 -9.41 -22.04 -42.14
CA ASP A 293 -8.77 -21.88 -43.47
C ASP A 293 -7.92 -20.63 -43.56
N LYS A 294 -8.31 -19.56 -42.84
CA LYS A 294 -7.60 -18.27 -42.83
C LYS A 294 -6.52 -18.24 -41.77
N PRO A 295 -5.36 -17.61 -42.05
CA PRO A 295 -4.33 -17.36 -41.04
C PRO A 295 -4.87 -16.70 -39.78
N VAL A 296 -4.42 -17.19 -38.61
CA VAL A 296 -4.75 -16.59 -37.29
C VAL A 296 -3.50 -15.90 -36.77
N LEU A 297 -3.36 -14.61 -37.14
CA LEU A 297 -2.17 -13.84 -36.83
C LEU A 297 -2.19 -13.32 -35.40
N VAL A 298 -1.16 -13.65 -34.64
CA VAL A 298 -0.94 -13.16 -33.27
C VAL A 298 0.43 -12.48 -33.17
N ASN A 299 0.52 -11.47 -32.30
CA ASN A 299 1.82 -10.89 -31.97
C ASN A 299 2.42 -11.66 -30.79
N CYS A 300 3.45 -12.46 -31.05
CA CYS A 300 3.95 -13.40 -30.06
C CYS A 300 5.47 -13.62 -30.12
N ASP A 301 6.02 -14.08 -29.01
CA ASP A 301 7.29 -14.77 -28.94
C ASP A 301 7.06 -16.24 -29.28
N GLU A 302 7.46 -16.66 -30.49
CA GLU A 302 7.21 -17.99 -31.00
C GLU A 302 7.75 -19.10 -30.10
N ILE A 303 8.95 -18.90 -29.56
CA ILE A 303 9.60 -19.90 -28.71
C ILE A 303 8.76 -20.17 -27.46
N GLN A 304 8.30 -19.12 -26.84
CA GLN A 304 7.47 -19.24 -25.63
C GLN A 304 6.09 -19.80 -25.94
N LEU A 305 5.47 -19.34 -27.03
CA LEU A 305 4.13 -19.84 -27.39
C LEU A 305 4.17 -21.32 -27.80
N ARG A 306 5.19 -21.75 -28.54
CA ARG A 306 5.43 -23.19 -28.83
C ARG A 306 5.57 -23.98 -27.52
N ARG A 307 6.30 -23.47 -26.55
CA ARG A 307 6.47 -24.10 -25.23
C ARG A 307 5.11 -24.26 -24.50
N ALA A 308 4.27 -23.24 -24.54
CA ALA A 308 2.93 -23.34 -23.96
C ALA A 308 2.07 -24.40 -24.66
N PHE A 309 2.09 -24.46 -25.98
CA PHE A 309 1.35 -25.46 -26.75
C PHE A 309 1.87 -26.89 -26.48
N THR A 310 3.19 -27.04 -26.47
CA THR A 310 3.81 -28.37 -26.19
C THR A 310 3.44 -28.86 -24.79
N ASN A 311 3.39 -28.01 -23.79
CA ASN A 311 2.98 -28.39 -22.43
C ASN A 311 1.53 -28.90 -22.39
N ILE A 312 0.62 -28.22 -23.07
CA ILE A 312 -0.79 -28.68 -23.11
C ILE A 312 -0.94 -29.96 -23.96
N ILE A 313 -0.26 -30.04 -25.10
CA ILE A 313 -0.27 -31.23 -25.95
C ILE A 313 0.30 -32.46 -25.21
N SER A 314 1.40 -32.26 -24.47
CA SER A 314 1.99 -33.33 -23.63
C SER A 314 1.02 -33.81 -22.55
N ASN A 315 0.25 -32.90 -21.93
CA ASN A 315 -0.81 -33.28 -21.01
C ASN A 315 -1.90 -34.07 -21.71
N ALA A 316 -2.37 -33.65 -22.88
CA ALA A 316 -3.36 -34.37 -23.65
C ALA A 316 -2.86 -35.76 -24.01
N LEU A 317 -1.62 -35.92 -24.50
CA LEU A 317 -0.98 -37.22 -24.78
C LEU A 317 -0.89 -38.15 -23.56
N ARG A 318 -0.83 -37.56 -22.37
CA ARG A 318 -0.73 -38.32 -21.12
C ARG A 318 -2.07 -38.87 -20.65
N TYR A 319 -3.14 -38.08 -20.83
CA TYR A 319 -4.45 -38.38 -20.24
C TYR A 319 -5.51 -38.83 -21.24
N ALA A 320 -5.31 -38.61 -22.53
CA ALA A 320 -6.21 -39.10 -23.57
C ALA A 320 -6.33 -40.65 -23.54
N LYS A 321 -7.52 -41.13 -23.87
CA LYS A 321 -7.81 -42.56 -24.08
C LYS A 321 -7.60 -43.00 -25.52
N SER A 322 -8.07 -42.20 -26.48
CA SER A 322 -8.02 -42.51 -27.90
C SER A 322 -7.92 -41.34 -28.85
N ASP A 323 -8.44 -40.15 -28.50
CA ASP A 323 -8.55 -39.00 -29.41
C ASP A 323 -8.11 -37.67 -28.76
N ILE A 324 -7.34 -36.89 -29.50
CA ILE A 324 -6.94 -35.56 -29.16
C ILE A 324 -7.34 -34.64 -30.31
N ARG A 325 -8.08 -33.56 -30.01
CA ARG A 325 -8.52 -32.59 -31.00
C ARG A 325 -7.88 -31.24 -30.73
N LEU A 326 -7.29 -30.66 -31.77
CA LEU A 326 -6.71 -29.33 -31.73
C LEU A 326 -7.50 -28.38 -32.63
N GLU A 327 -8.02 -27.31 -32.07
CA GLU A 327 -8.77 -26.29 -32.79
C GLU A 327 -7.99 -24.97 -32.71
N CYS A 328 -7.94 -24.24 -33.84
CA CYS A 328 -7.37 -22.90 -33.90
C CYS A 328 -8.17 -22.06 -34.88
N ALA A 329 -8.82 -21.00 -34.37
CA ALA A 329 -9.65 -20.13 -35.17
C ALA A 329 -9.65 -18.70 -34.60
N GLU A 330 -9.99 -17.72 -35.42
CA GLU A 330 -10.32 -16.38 -34.96
C GLU A 330 -11.82 -16.33 -34.60
N GLU A 331 -12.10 -15.98 -33.33
CA GLU A 331 -13.46 -15.82 -32.83
C GLU A 331 -13.59 -14.43 -32.21
N LYS A 332 -14.52 -13.61 -32.71
CA LYS A 332 -14.81 -12.25 -32.20
C LYS A 332 -13.56 -11.36 -32.05
N GLY A 333 -12.65 -11.43 -33.03
CA GLY A 333 -11.42 -10.64 -33.05
C GLY A 333 -10.36 -11.12 -32.04
N LYS A 334 -10.40 -12.39 -31.67
CA LYS A 334 -9.40 -13.04 -30.83
C LYS A 334 -8.99 -14.38 -31.42
N ALA A 335 -7.74 -14.72 -31.30
CA ALA A 335 -7.25 -16.05 -31.63
C ALA A 335 -7.64 -17.00 -30.49
N VAL A 336 -8.41 -18.02 -30.81
CA VAL A 336 -8.87 -19.03 -29.85
C VAL A 336 -8.25 -20.37 -30.25
N ILE A 337 -7.47 -20.92 -29.34
CA ILE A 337 -6.82 -22.22 -29.48
C ILE A 337 -7.40 -23.13 -28.42
N ARG A 338 -7.97 -24.30 -28.85
CA ARG A 338 -8.49 -25.30 -27.95
C ARG A 338 -7.77 -26.61 -28.18
N ILE A 339 -7.32 -27.24 -27.11
CA ILE A 339 -6.74 -28.58 -27.10
C ILE A 339 -7.62 -29.44 -26.21
N ARG A 340 -8.21 -30.46 -26.76
CA ARG A 340 -9.19 -31.30 -26.13
C ARG A 340 -8.72 -32.77 -26.16
N ASP A 341 -8.85 -33.47 -25.06
CA ASP A 341 -8.67 -34.92 -24.98
C ASP A 341 -9.99 -35.64 -24.62
N ASP A 342 -10.03 -36.93 -24.82
CA ASP A 342 -11.14 -37.82 -24.47
C ASP A 342 -10.86 -38.60 -23.17
N GLY A 343 -10.04 -38.04 -22.29
CA GLY A 343 -9.66 -38.66 -21.03
C GLY A 343 -10.77 -38.64 -19.98
N GLU A 344 -10.39 -38.83 -18.73
CA GLU A 344 -11.33 -38.80 -17.60
C GLU A 344 -11.76 -37.37 -17.21
N GLY A 345 -11.11 -36.35 -17.81
CA GLY A 345 -11.30 -34.99 -17.44
C GLY A 345 -10.56 -34.60 -16.13
N ILE A 346 -10.88 -33.43 -15.62
CA ILE A 346 -10.28 -32.85 -14.40
C ILE A 346 -11.39 -32.81 -13.35
N GLU A 347 -11.11 -33.26 -12.14
CA GLU A 347 -12.06 -33.15 -11.02
C GLU A 347 -12.48 -31.67 -10.84
N PRO A 348 -13.79 -31.37 -10.69
CA PRO A 348 -14.27 -29.99 -10.62
C PRO A 348 -13.62 -29.15 -9.52
N GLU A 349 -13.28 -29.77 -8.40
CA GLU A 349 -12.63 -29.17 -7.27
C GLU A 349 -11.18 -28.72 -7.58
N LEU A 350 -10.53 -29.40 -8.53
CA LEU A 350 -9.14 -29.15 -8.92
C LEU A 350 -9.02 -28.12 -10.05
N LEU A 351 -10.07 -27.90 -10.84
CA LEU A 351 -10.06 -26.96 -11.98
C LEU A 351 -9.52 -25.55 -11.63
N PRO A 352 -9.87 -24.94 -10.49
CA PRO A 352 -9.32 -23.64 -10.13
C PRO A 352 -7.81 -23.63 -9.85
N HIS A 353 -7.23 -24.81 -9.55
CA HIS A 353 -5.86 -24.97 -9.06
C HIS A 353 -4.88 -25.56 -10.06
N ILE A 354 -5.35 -26.06 -11.20
CA ILE A 354 -4.47 -26.77 -12.15
C ILE A 354 -3.36 -25.90 -12.77
N PHE A 355 -3.54 -24.59 -12.73
CA PHE A 355 -2.52 -23.63 -13.16
C PHE A 355 -1.67 -23.11 -12.01
N ASP A 356 -1.90 -23.59 -10.78
CA ASP A 356 -1.06 -23.26 -9.65
C ASP A 356 0.26 -24.04 -9.76
N ARG A 357 1.34 -23.44 -9.29
CA ARG A 357 2.70 -24.03 -9.39
C ARG A 357 2.77 -25.33 -8.61
N PHE A 358 3.43 -26.34 -9.18
CA PHE A 358 3.59 -27.69 -8.61
C PHE A 358 2.28 -28.41 -8.30
N PHE A 359 1.18 -27.91 -8.81
CA PHE A 359 -0.07 -28.63 -8.70
C PHE A 359 -0.06 -29.81 -9.69
N SER A 360 -0.10 -31.01 -9.17
CA SER A 360 -0.27 -32.24 -9.94
C SER A 360 -1.34 -33.10 -9.30
N ALA A 361 -2.40 -33.37 -10.02
CA ALA A 361 -3.49 -34.21 -9.54
C ALA A 361 -3.08 -35.69 -9.42
N ARG A 362 -2.02 -36.13 -10.10
CA ARG A 362 -1.56 -37.52 -10.13
C ARG A 362 -0.03 -37.59 -10.07
N LYS A 363 0.52 -38.67 -9.48
CA LYS A 363 1.97 -38.92 -9.43
C LYS A 363 2.58 -38.93 -10.84
N GLY A 364 3.67 -38.21 -11.01
CA GLY A 364 4.52 -38.24 -12.21
C GLY A 364 4.47 -36.98 -13.09
N GLY A 365 3.89 -35.88 -12.65
CA GLY A 365 4.00 -34.56 -13.31
C GLY A 365 4.67 -33.57 -12.41
N THR A 366 5.55 -32.72 -12.97
CA THR A 366 6.28 -31.67 -12.24
C THR A 366 5.36 -30.61 -11.65
N GLY A 367 4.12 -30.51 -12.16
CA GLY A 367 3.16 -29.45 -11.79
C GLY A 367 3.61 -28.04 -12.21
N ILE A 368 4.67 -27.93 -13.02
CA ILE A 368 5.22 -26.65 -13.49
C ILE A 368 4.68 -26.29 -14.87
N GLY A 369 4.44 -27.30 -15.73
CA GLY A 369 4.11 -27.08 -17.12
C GLY A 369 2.86 -26.22 -17.34
N LEU A 370 1.75 -26.46 -16.61
CA LEU A 370 0.54 -25.64 -16.72
C LEU A 370 0.69 -24.24 -16.09
N ALA A 371 1.47 -24.13 -15.01
CA ALA A 371 1.83 -22.82 -14.45
C ALA A 371 2.62 -21.99 -15.46
N LEU A 372 3.57 -22.62 -16.16
CA LEU A 372 4.33 -21.98 -17.22
C LEU A 372 3.43 -21.55 -18.40
N VAL A 373 2.44 -22.37 -18.78
CA VAL A 373 1.43 -21.99 -19.79
C VAL A 373 0.73 -20.71 -19.38
N LYS A 374 0.27 -20.60 -18.14
CA LYS A 374 -0.43 -19.42 -17.62
C LYS A 374 0.45 -18.16 -17.69
N GLU A 375 1.70 -18.26 -17.28
CA GLU A 375 2.64 -17.14 -17.33
C GLU A 375 2.95 -16.72 -18.79
N ILE A 376 3.19 -17.66 -19.67
CA ILE A 376 3.43 -17.39 -21.10
C ILE A 376 2.21 -16.71 -21.72
N VAL A 377 1.01 -17.25 -21.53
CA VAL A 377 -0.22 -16.69 -22.09
C VAL A 377 -0.49 -15.29 -21.52
N THR A 378 -0.22 -15.07 -20.24
CA THR A 378 -0.35 -13.76 -19.59
C THR A 378 0.64 -12.74 -20.17
N MET A 379 1.90 -13.14 -20.41
CA MET A 379 2.91 -12.32 -21.09
C MET A 379 2.44 -11.87 -22.48
N HIS A 380 1.68 -12.73 -23.19
CA HIS A 380 1.07 -12.41 -24.48
C HIS A 380 -0.27 -11.66 -24.37
N LYS A 381 -0.62 -11.13 -23.18
CA LYS A 381 -1.89 -10.42 -22.90
C LYS A 381 -3.13 -11.28 -23.18
N GLY A 382 -2.97 -12.59 -23.13
CA GLY A 382 -4.02 -13.59 -23.32
C GLY A 382 -4.61 -14.10 -22.01
N THR A 383 -5.51 -15.07 -22.14
CA THR A 383 -6.09 -15.82 -21.02
C THR A 383 -6.09 -17.28 -21.33
N VAL A 384 -5.86 -18.13 -20.32
CA VAL A 384 -5.98 -19.58 -20.41
C VAL A 384 -7.00 -20.08 -19.41
N ARG A 385 -7.80 -21.05 -19.83
CA ARG A 385 -8.77 -21.72 -18.96
C ARG A 385 -8.83 -23.21 -19.29
N ALA A 386 -9.32 -23.98 -18.32
CA ALA A 386 -9.62 -25.38 -18.54
C ALA A 386 -11.07 -25.70 -18.13
N THR A 387 -11.67 -26.56 -18.85
CA THR A 387 -13.04 -27.07 -18.62
C THR A 387 -13.10 -28.56 -18.93
N ASN A 388 -14.22 -29.21 -18.63
CA ASN A 388 -14.49 -30.56 -19.02
C ASN A 388 -15.61 -30.62 -20.07
N ASP A 389 -15.38 -31.40 -21.13
CA ASP A 389 -16.40 -31.73 -22.13
C ASP A 389 -16.05 -33.09 -22.71
N ASN A 390 -16.54 -34.17 -22.08
CA ASN A 390 -16.17 -35.56 -22.36
C ASN A 390 -14.67 -35.85 -22.35
N GLY A 391 -13.94 -35.16 -21.45
CA GLY A 391 -12.49 -35.14 -21.30
C GLY A 391 -12.05 -33.72 -20.87
N ALA A 392 -10.77 -33.44 -20.84
CA ALA A 392 -10.29 -32.10 -20.53
C ALA A 392 -10.22 -31.25 -21.79
N VAL A 393 -10.54 -29.96 -21.63
CA VAL A 393 -10.45 -28.93 -22.66
C VAL A 393 -9.63 -27.75 -22.13
N PHE A 394 -8.48 -27.51 -22.73
CA PHE A 394 -7.66 -26.32 -22.47
C PHE A 394 -7.91 -25.29 -23.57
N GLU A 395 -8.29 -24.08 -23.18
CA GLU A 395 -8.55 -22.99 -24.10
C GLU A 395 -7.60 -21.85 -23.84
N ILE A 396 -6.85 -21.43 -24.86
CA ILE A 396 -6.01 -20.24 -24.88
C ILE A 396 -6.67 -19.22 -25.77
N ILE A 397 -6.78 -17.98 -25.26
CA ILE A 397 -7.33 -16.84 -26.00
C ILE A 397 -6.25 -15.74 -26.05
N LEU A 398 -5.84 -15.39 -27.26
CA LEU A 398 -4.84 -14.34 -27.51
C LEU A 398 -5.45 -13.17 -28.31
N PRO A 399 -4.94 -11.94 -28.13
CA PRO A 399 -5.31 -10.84 -29.01
C PRO A 399 -4.77 -11.11 -30.42
N VAL A 400 -5.61 -10.92 -31.47
CA VAL A 400 -5.15 -10.89 -32.86
C VAL A 400 -4.47 -9.56 -33.15
N LYS A 401 -3.64 -9.55 -34.19
CA LYS A 401 -2.92 -8.35 -34.62
C LYS A 401 -3.82 -7.42 -35.43
#